data_249a025183bbd3e41045c3f0c9ed1d36
#
_entry.id   249a025183bbd3e41045c3f0c9ed1d36
#
_cell.length_a   1.000
_cell.length_b   1.000
_cell.length_c   1.000
_cell.angle_alpha   90.00
_cell.angle_beta   90.00
_cell.angle_gamma   90.00
#
_symmetry.space_group_name_H-M   'P 1'
#
loop_
_entity.id
_entity.type
_entity.pdbx_description
1 polymer ?
#
loop_
_entity_poly.entity_id
_entity_poly.type
_entity_poly.pdbx_seq_one_letter_code
_entity_poly.pdbx_strand_id
1 'polypeptide(L)'
;KDNKFMSLATIDNNGEVWSTPLSYSVDEEYNFYFVSELDSKHVVNISDNPYVSFSIFNSTKRVSDIDGLQIKGIVGEVSKHKLESIVKDYYLQVFPDEDERNDWEAPAEHFLSNEKPIYRFFQIKPLEIYKRDTEYLEADRRIKIDINKLIAK
;
A
#
# COMPACT_ATOMS: atom_id res chain seq x y z
N LYS A 1 6.00 10.51 -6.18
CA LYS A 1 4.62 10.37 -6.70
C LYS A 1 4.53 9.63 -8.04
N ASP A 2 5.65 9.11 -8.55
CA ASP A 2 5.67 8.46 -9.88
C ASP A 2 5.38 6.95 -9.83
N ASN A 3 5.30 6.37 -8.65
CA ASN A 3 5.03 4.96 -8.48
C ASN A 3 3.56 4.76 -8.09
N LYS A 4 2.79 4.17 -8.99
CA LYS A 4 1.36 3.88 -8.79
C LYS A 4 1.09 2.56 -8.07
N PHE A 5 2.09 1.67 -8.04
CA PHE A 5 1.91 0.30 -7.54
C PHE A 5 2.93 -0.04 -6.46
N MET A 6 2.48 -0.85 -5.51
CA MET A 6 3.32 -1.57 -4.56
C MET A 6 3.29 -3.07 -4.88
N SER A 7 4.35 -3.79 -4.54
CA SER A 7 4.37 -5.25 -4.51
C SER A 7 4.18 -5.70 -3.08
N LEU A 8 2.96 -6.13 -2.74
CA LEU A 8 2.58 -6.58 -1.40
C LEU A 8 2.87 -8.06 -1.23
N ALA A 9 3.64 -8.42 -0.21
CA ALA A 9 3.90 -9.80 0.19
C ALA A 9 3.11 -10.16 1.45
N THR A 10 2.40 -11.27 1.38
CA THR A 10 1.61 -11.86 2.45
C THR A 10 2.02 -13.31 2.66
N ILE A 11 1.70 -13.88 3.80
CA ILE A 11 2.00 -15.27 4.15
C ILE A 11 0.73 -15.96 4.65
N ASP A 12 0.50 -17.19 4.21
CA ASP A 12 -0.62 -17.99 4.71
C ASP A 12 -0.26 -18.79 5.97
N ASN A 13 -1.24 -19.52 6.51
CA ASN A 13 -1.06 -20.34 7.70
C ASN A 13 -0.10 -21.53 7.54
N ASN A 14 0.23 -21.91 6.30
CA ASN A 14 1.21 -22.96 6.00
C ASN A 14 2.62 -22.39 5.83
N GLY A 15 2.79 -21.07 5.89
CA GLY A 15 4.06 -20.40 5.65
C GLY A 15 4.34 -20.15 4.16
N GLU A 16 3.36 -20.33 3.27
CA GLU A 16 3.50 -20.02 1.85
C GLU A 16 3.40 -18.52 1.62
N VAL A 17 4.38 -17.99 0.89
CA VAL A 17 4.47 -16.56 0.56
C VAL A 17 3.71 -16.26 -0.73
N TRP A 18 2.93 -15.19 -0.74
CA TRP A 18 2.23 -14.69 -1.90
C TRP A 18 2.54 -13.22 -2.15
N SER A 19 2.82 -12.85 -3.41
CA SER A 19 3.09 -11.46 -3.80
C SER A 19 2.03 -10.97 -4.77
N THR A 20 1.49 -9.77 -4.52
CA THR A 20 0.43 -9.15 -5.33
C THR A 20 0.80 -7.70 -5.66
N PRO A 21 0.75 -7.28 -6.94
CA PRO A 21 0.82 -5.88 -7.30
C PRO A 21 -0.52 -5.21 -6.97
N LEU A 22 -0.48 -4.07 -6.25
CA LEU A 22 -1.65 -3.30 -5.87
C LEU A 22 -1.40 -1.81 -6.10
N SER A 23 -2.40 -1.09 -6.58
CA SER A 23 -2.42 0.36 -6.49
C SER A 23 -2.60 0.79 -5.04
N TYR A 24 -2.05 1.94 -4.67
CA TYR A 24 -2.10 2.44 -3.30
C TYR A 24 -2.20 3.97 -3.25
N SER A 25 -2.76 4.47 -2.16
CA SER A 25 -2.60 5.85 -1.73
C SER A 25 -1.86 5.91 -0.40
N VAL A 26 -1.38 7.10 -0.03
CA VAL A 26 -0.68 7.33 1.23
C VAL A 26 -1.14 8.65 1.86
N ASP A 27 -1.41 8.63 3.17
CA ASP A 27 -1.76 9.84 3.92
C ASP A 27 -0.53 10.60 4.47
N GLU A 28 -0.77 11.72 5.14
CA GLU A 28 0.27 12.54 5.74
C GLU A 28 0.99 11.87 6.93
N GLU A 29 0.37 10.85 7.52
CA GLU A 29 0.95 10.02 8.59
C GLU A 29 1.72 8.81 8.04
N TYR A 30 1.87 8.72 6.71
CA TYR A 30 2.49 7.60 5.99
C TYR A 30 1.77 6.26 6.16
N ASN A 31 0.46 6.26 6.46
CA ASN A 31 -0.34 5.06 6.31
C ASN A 31 -0.62 4.83 4.82
N PHE A 32 -0.58 3.57 4.40
CA PHE A 32 -0.87 3.18 3.02
C PHE A 32 -2.25 2.56 2.94
N TYR A 33 -2.97 2.84 1.86
CA TYR A 33 -4.33 2.34 1.65
C TYR A 33 -4.43 1.64 0.32
N PHE A 34 -5.19 0.55 0.29
CA PHE A 34 -5.53 -0.18 -0.92
C PHE A 34 -6.94 -0.74 -0.82
N VAL A 35 -7.54 -1.05 -1.97
CA VAL A 35 -8.84 -1.70 -2.07
C VAL A 35 -8.67 -3.08 -2.68
N SER A 36 -9.38 -4.07 -2.12
CA SER A 36 -9.36 -5.43 -2.65
C SER A 36 -10.64 -6.18 -2.33
N GLU A 37 -10.91 -7.19 -3.16
CA GLU A 37 -11.97 -8.17 -2.93
C GLU A 37 -11.62 -9.08 -1.75
N LEU A 38 -12.61 -9.38 -0.88
CA LEU A 38 -12.41 -10.19 0.32
C LEU A 38 -11.95 -11.63 0.01
N ASP A 39 -12.36 -12.18 -1.14
CA ASP A 39 -12.02 -13.55 -1.53
C ASP A 39 -10.62 -13.63 -2.22
N SER A 40 -9.90 -12.51 -2.36
CA SER A 40 -8.56 -12.51 -2.95
C SER A 40 -7.53 -13.18 -2.05
N LYS A 41 -6.55 -13.91 -2.63
CA LYS A 41 -5.55 -14.68 -1.89
C LYS A 41 -4.82 -13.84 -0.83
N HIS A 42 -4.43 -12.61 -1.16
CA HIS A 42 -3.73 -11.74 -0.22
C HIS A 42 -4.62 -11.27 0.92
N VAL A 43 -5.94 -11.03 0.71
CA VAL A 43 -6.86 -10.64 1.79
C VAL A 43 -7.15 -11.82 2.70
N VAL A 44 -7.32 -13.03 2.15
CA VAL A 44 -7.45 -14.27 2.95
C VAL A 44 -6.21 -14.45 3.83
N ASN A 45 -5.00 -14.29 3.26
CA ASN A 45 -3.76 -14.38 4.05
C ASN A 45 -3.70 -13.31 5.15
N ILE A 46 -4.09 -12.07 4.86
CA ILE A 46 -4.12 -10.97 5.83
C ILE A 46 -5.09 -11.24 6.99
N SER A 47 -6.22 -11.89 6.73
CA SER A 47 -7.20 -12.21 7.78
C SER A 47 -6.63 -13.16 8.83
N ASP A 48 -5.70 -14.03 8.43
CA ASP A 48 -5.02 -14.99 9.31
C ASP A 48 -3.73 -14.38 9.90
N ASN A 49 -2.99 -13.63 9.11
CA ASN A 49 -1.74 -12.99 9.52
C ASN A 49 -1.67 -11.55 8.98
N PRO A 50 -1.94 -10.53 9.82
CA PRO A 50 -1.98 -9.14 9.39
C PRO A 50 -0.59 -8.52 9.14
N TYR A 51 0.51 -9.20 9.45
CA TYR A 51 1.85 -8.71 9.18
C TYR A 51 2.23 -8.91 7.72
N VAL A 52 2.62 -7.82 7.09
CA VAL A 52 2.97 -7.79 5.67
C VAL A 52 4.30 -7.10 5.42
N SER A 53 4.87 -7.36 4.26
CA SER A 53 5.93 -6.52 3.72
C SER A 53 5.60 -6.10 2.30
N PHE A 54 6.09 -4.94 1.88
CA PHE A 54 5.92 -4.50 0.51
C PHE A 54 7.06 -3.61 0.05
N SER A 55 7.21 -3.54 -1.25
CA SER A 55 8.17 -2.65 -1.89
C SER A 55 7.49 -1.70 -2.86
N ILE A 56 8.03 -0.49 -2.92
CA ILE A 56 7.64 0.53 -3.90
C ILE A 56 8.93 0.93 -4.61
N PHE A 57 8.95 0.82 -5.95
CA PHE A 57 10.13 1.16 -6.73
C PHE A 57 9.72 1.55 -8.15
N ASN A 58 10.56 2.34 -8.81
CA ASN A 58 10.37 2.69 -10.21
C ASN A 58 11.18 1.72 -11.09
N SER A 59 10.48 0.80 -11.76
CA SER A 59 11.08 -0.23 -12.62
C SER A 59 11.61 0.31 -13.96
N THR A 60 11.34 1.59 -14.30
CA THR A 60 11.80 2.21 -15.55
C THR A 60 13.13 2.96 -15.40
N LYS A 61 13.61 3.15 -14.18
CA LYS A 61 14.90 3.79 -13.91
C LYS A 61 16.07 2.88 -14.32
N ARG A 62 17.24 3.50 -14.58
CA ARG A 62 18.48 2.75 -14.78
C ARG A 62 18.87 2.02 -13.50
N VAL A 63 19.58 0.91 -13.64
CA VAL A 63 20.04 0.12 -12.49
C VAL A 63 20.90 0.96 -11.53
N SER A 64 21.71 1.88 -12.04
CA SER A 64 22.49 2.83 -11.24
C SER A 64 21.65 3.77 -10.39
N ASP A 65 20.43 4.10 -10.86
CA ASP A 65 19.56 5.11 -10.29
C ASP A 65 18.38 4.46 -9.54
N ILE A 66 18.49 3.15 -9.28
CA ILE A 66 17.47 2.42 -8.52
C ILE A 66 17.25 3.10 -7.19
N ASP A 67 15.99 3.48 -6.99
CA ASP A 67 15.47 3.98 -5.74
C ASP A 67 14.21 3.18 -5.39
N GLY A 68 13.95 3.03 -4.11
CA GLY A 68 12.77 2.29 -3.66
C GLY A 68 12.71 2.18 -2.15
N LEU A 69 11.52 1.86 -1.69
CA LEU A 69 11.22 1.63 -0.29
C LEU A 69 10.96 0.15 -0.05
N GLN A 70 11.47 -0.37 1.05
CA GLN A 70 11.14 -1.67 1.62
C GLN A 70 10.42 -1.40 2.93
N ILE A 71 9.21 -1.91 3.07
CA ILE A 71 8.33 -1.55 4.17
C ILE A 71 7.79 -2.82 4.81
N LYS A 72 7.86 -2.88 6.14
CA LYS A 72 7.14 -3.84 6.96
C LYS A 72 5.98 -3.13 7.62
N GLY A 73 4.79 -3.73 7.64
CA GLY A 73 3.61 -3.12 8.20
C GLY A 73 2.63 -4.10 8.79
N ILE A 74 1.59 -3.55 9.39
CA ILE A 74 0.42 -4.29 9.87
C ILE A 74 -0.83 -3.78 9.15
N VAL A 75 -1.65 -4.70 8.64
CA VAL A 75 -2.86 -4.39 7.88
C VAL A 75 -4.09 -4.48 8.76
N GLY A 76 -5.03 -3.58 8.55
CA GLY A 76 -6.39 -3.66 9.10
C GLY A 76 -7.40 -3.09 8.11
N GLU A 77 -8.65 -3.50 8.23
CA GLU A 77 -9.74 -2.90 7.45
C GLU A 77 -9.97 -1.46 7.90
N VAL A 78 -10.24 -0.57 6.94
CA VAL A 78 -10.55 0.83 7.23
C VAL A 78 -11.88 0.95 7.95
N SER A 79 -11.88 1.63 9.09
CA SER A 79 -13.09 1.85 9.87
C SER A 79 -14.11 2.74 9.15
N LYS A 80 -15.40 2.43 9.31
CA LYS A 80 -16.52 3.11 8.64
C LYS A 80 -16.46 4.63 8.74
N HIS A 81 -16.06 5.18 9.89
CA HIS A 81 -16.02 6.63 10.10
C HIS A 81 -14.91 7.36 9.35
N LYS A 82 -13.89 6.65 8.86
CA LYS A 82 -12.80 7.19 8.04
C LYS A 82 -12.97 6.89 6.56
N LEU A 83 -13.89 6.01 6.20
CA LEU A 83 -13.95 5.43 4.88
C LEU A 83 -14.20 6.48 3.79
N GLU A 84 -15.12 7.42 4.00
CA GLU A 84 -15.46 8.45 3.00
C GLU A 84 -14.25 9.30 2.60
N SER A 85 -13.50 9.81 3.58
CA SER A 85 -12.30 10.61 3.29
C SER A 85 -11.21 9.79 2.61
N ILE A 86 -11.00 8.54 3.05
CA ILE A 86 -9.98 7.67 2.49
C ILE A 86 -10.31 7.25 1.06
N VAL A 87 -11.57 6.92 0.77
CA VAL A 87 -12.02 6.61 -0.60
C VAL A 87 -11.75 7.78 -1.53
N LYS A 88 -12.15 8.98 -1.14
CA LYS A 88 -11.90 10.20 -1.93
C LYS A 88 -10.41 10.42 -2.19
N ASP A 89 -9.59 10.38 -1.15
CA ASP A 89 -8.15 10.62 -1.27
C ASP A 89 -7.44 9.53 -2.09
N TYR A 90 -7.89 8.28 -1.97
CA TYR A 90 -7.39 7.17 -2.78
C TYR A 90 -7.63 7.41 -4.27
N TYR A 91 -8.86 7.71 -4.67
CA TYR A 91 -9.17 7.91 -6.08
C TYR A 91 -8.45 9.13 -6.66
N LEU A 92 -8.31 10.22 -5.92
CA LEU A 92 -7.54 11.39 -6.34
C LEU A 92 -6.04 11.08 -6.54
N GLN A 93 -5.45 10.20 -5.73
CA GLN A 93 -4.03 9.86 -5.84
C GLN A 93 -3.76 8.81 -6.91
N VAL A 94 -4.61 7.78 -7.01
CA VAL A 94 -4.43 6.65 -7.94
C VAL A 94 -4.81 7.05 -9.36
N PHE A 95 -5.86 7.86 -9.51
CA PHE A 95 -6.40 8.33 -10.77
C PHE A 95 -6.39 9.87 -10.81
N PRO A 96 -5.23 10.49 -11.06
CA PRO A 96 -5.11 11.95 -11.12
C PRO A 96 -5.85 12.57 -12.30
N ASP A 97 -6.04 11.80 -13.38
CA ASP A 97 -6.87 12.19 -14.53
C ASP A 97 -8.35 12.04 -14.16
N GLU A 98 -9.15 13.07 -14.44
CA GLU A 98 -10.56 13.12 -14.05
C GLU A 98 -11.42 12.14 -14.85
N ASP A 99 -11.16 12.00 -16.14
CA ASP A 99 -11.93 11.09 -17.00
C ASP A 99 -11.64 9.64 -16.60
N GLU A 100 -10.37 9.27 -16.40
CA GLU A 100 -9.98 7.95 -15.89
C GLU A 100 -10.60 7.69 -14.51
N ARG A 101 -10.62 8.69 -13.62
CA ARG A 101 -11.20 8.55 -12.28
C ARG A 101 -12.69 8.31 -12.32
N ASN A 102 -13.44 9.01 -13.18
CA ASN A 102 -14.89 8.85 -13.33
C ASN A 102 -15.28 7.44 -13.77
N ASP A 103 -14.42 6.73 -14.50
CA ASP A 103 -14.66 5.35 -14.91
C ASP A 103 -14.52 4.34 -13.77
N TRP A 104 -13.74 4.67 -12.73
CA TRP A 104 -13.38 3.73 -11.65
C TRP A 104 -13.90 4.12 -10.26
N GLU A 105 -14.23 5.40 -10.04
CA GLU A 105 -14.63 5.89 -8.73
C GLU A 105 -15.97 5.29 -8.31
N ALA A 106 -15.99 4.72 -7.10
CA ALA A 106 -17.21 4.24 -6.46
C ALA A 106 -17.42 4.97 -5.12
N PRO A 107 -18.69 5.23 -4.73
CA PRO A 107 -19.00 5.87 -3.47
C PRO A 107 -18.62 4.99 -2.29
N ALA A 108 -18.35 5.60 -1.11
CA ALA A 108 -17.90 4.88 0.08
C ALA A 108 -18.86 3.77 0.53
N GLU A 109 -20.17 3.94 0.30
CA GLU A 109 -21.20 2.94 0.61
C GLU A 109 -21.03 1.62 -0.14
N HIS A 110 -20.45 1.68 -1.35
CA HIS A 110 -20.13 0.48 -2.12
C HIS A 110 -19.20 -0.47 -1.34
N PHE A 111 -18.25 0.08 -0.60
CA PHE A 111 -17.27 -0.68 0.18
C PHE A 111 -17.81 -1.13 1.57
N LEU A 112 -19.06 -0.82 1.87
CA LEU A 112 -19.80 -1.32 3.03
C LEU A 112 -20.84 -2.40 2.64
N SER A 113 -21.09 -2.59 1.35
CA SER A 113 -22.01 -3.60 0.83
C SER A 113 -21.48 -5.00 1.09
N ASN A 114 -22.40 -5.97 1.32
CA ASN A 114 -22.09 -7.39 1.38
C ASN A 114 -22.54 -8.13 0.11
N GLU A 115 -22.91 -7.41 -0.93
CA GLU A 115 -23.21 -7.98 -2.23
C GLU A 115 -21.91 -8.36 -2.95
N LYS A 116 -21.85 -9.56 -3.48
CA LYS A 116 -20.67 -10.06 -4.20
C LYS A 116 -20.54 -9.41 -5.59
N PRO A 117 -19.30 -9.09 -6.03
CA PRO A 117 -18.03 -9.20 -5.29
C PRO A 117 -17.89 -8.18 -4.17
N ILE A 118 -17.40 -8.62 -3.01
CA ILE A 118 -17.31 -7.78 -1.81
C ILE A 118 -15.94 -7.12 -1.76
N TYR A 119 -15.87 -5.81 -1.94
CA TYR A 119 -14.65 -5.01 -1.82
C TYR A 119 -14.58 -4.30 -0.48
N ARG A 120 -13.34 -4.20 0.07
CA ARG A 120 -13.04 -3.42 1.27
C ARG A 120 -11.77 -2.60 1.08
N PHE A 121 -11.72 -1.49 1.79
CA PHE A 121 -10.50 -0.69 1.94
C PHE A 121 -9.69 -1.19 3.13
N PHE A 122 -8.40 -1.30 2.92
CA PHE A 122 -7.43 -1.73 3.91
C PHE A 122 -6.42 -0.62 4.16
N GLN A 123 -6.00 -0.49 5.42
CA GLN A 123 -4.93 0.39 5.86
C GLN A 123 -3.72 -0.45 6.25
N ILE A 124 -2.55 -0.09 5.75
CA ILE A 124 -1.27 -0.62 6.23
C ILE A 124 -0.61 0.45 7.08
N LYS A 125 -0.40 0.18 8.37
CA LYS A 125 0.43 0.99 9.23
C LYS A 125 1.87 0.53 9.12
N PRO A 126 2.82 1.37 8.68
CA PRO A 126 4.22 0.98 8.60
C PRO A 126 4.80 0.82 10.00
N LEU A 127 5.51 -0.29 10.21
CA LEU A 127 6.29 -0.57 11.41
C LEU A 127 7.77 -0.23 11.19
N GLU A 128 8.25 -0.48 9.97
CA GLU A 128 9.62 -0.20 9.56
C GLU A 128 9.64 0.21 8.09
N ILE A 129 10.42 1.24 7.78
CA ILE A 129 10.67 1.69 6.41
C ILE A 129 12.17 1.76 6.18
N TYR A 130 12.62 1.17 5.08
CA TYR A 130 14.00 1.22 4.63
C TYR A 130 14.09 1.83 3.23
N LYS A 131 15.12 2.62 3.00
CA LYS A 131 15.50 3.16 1.69
C LYS A 131 16.96 2.82 1.38
N ARG A 132 17.36 2.94 0.13
CA ARG A 132 18.76 2.84 -0.25
C ARG A 132 19.58 3.97 0.40
N ASP A 133 20.76 3.65 0.86
CA ASP A 133 21.76 4.64 1.29
C ASP A 133 22.46 5.21 0.05
N THR A 134 22.08 6.42 -0.32
CA THR A 134 22.64 7.09 -1.49
C THR A 134 24.03 7.69 -1.25
N GLU A 135 24.45 7.78 0.00
CA GLU A 135 25.80 8.26 0.39
C GLU A 135 26.83 7.14 0.36
N TYR A 136 26.39 5.88 0.37
CA TYR A 136 27.24 4.71 0.33
C TYR A 136 27.14 3.99 -1.03
N LEU A 137 28.09 4.28 -1.93
CA LEU A 137 28.04 3.83 -3.32
C LEU A 137 28.67 2.44 -3.57
N GLU A 138 29.43 1.92 -2.61
CA GLU A 138 30.21 0.68 -2.79
C GLU A 138 29.38 -0.60 -2.63
N ALA A 139 28.19 -0.52 -2.01
CA ALA A 139 27.30 -1.66 -1.85
C ALA A 139 25.81 -1.22 -1.78
N ASP A 140 24.88 -2.14 -1.99
CA ASP A 140 23.44 -1.92 -1.83
C ASP A 140 23.07 -1.92 -0.33
N ARG A 141 23.50 -0.86 0.36
CA ARG A 141 23.19 -0.65 1.77
C ARG A 141 21.80 -0.03 1.92
N ARG A 142 21.05 -0.50 2.91
CA ARG A 142 19.75 0.05 3.31
C ARG A 142 19.86 0.76 4.65
N ILE A 143 19.22 1.91 4.75
CA ILE A 143 19.09 2.66 6.01
C ILE A 143 17.62 2.72 6.42
N LYS A 144 17.39 2.55 7.72
CA LYS A 144 16.07 2.66 8.33
C LYS A 144 15.67 4.13 8.42
N ILE A 145 14.46 4.42 7.99
CA ILE A 145 13.86 5.75 8.11
C ILE A 145 13.17 5.85 9.49
N ASP A 146 13.44 6.93 10.20
CA ASP A 146 12.73 7.26 11.44
C ASP A 146 11.38 7.88 11.09
N ILE A 147 10.31 7.08 11.17
CA ILE A 147 8.94 7.48 10.81
C ILE A 147 8.48 8.65 11.69
N ASN A 148 8.84 8.68 12.97
CA ASN A 148 8.41 9.75 13.87
C ASN A 148 9.00 11.11 13.46
N LYS A 149 10.21 11.12 12.89
CA LYS A 149 10.80 12.35 12.35
C LYS A 149 10.16 12.81 11.03
N LEU A 150 9.50 11.91 10.30
CA LEU A 150 8.77 12.29 9.09
C LEU A 150 7.44 12.97 9.45
N ILE A 151 6.72 12.43 10.44
CA ILE A 151 5.41 12.95 10.87
C ILE A 151 5.54 14.26 11.64
N ALA A 152 6.67 14.50 12.31
CA ALA A 152 6.91 15.72 13.13
C ALA A 152 7.26 16.98 12.32
N LYS A 153 7.26 16.93 11.00
CA LYS A 153 7.48 18.07 10.09
C LYS A 153 6.18 18.65 9.58
#